data_30bcfbb39ad0d26559efd51233357087
#
_entry.id   30bcfbb39ad0d26559efd51233357087
#
_cell.length_a   1.000
_cell.length_b   1.000
_cell.length_c   1.000
_cell.angle_alpha   90.00
_cell.angle_beta   90.00
_cell.angle_gamma   90.00
#
_symmetry.space_group_name_H-M   'P 1'
#
loop_
_entity.id
_entity.type
_entity.pdbx_description
1 polymer ?
#
loop_
_entity_poly.entity_id
_entity_poly.type
_entity_poly.pdbx_seq_one_letter_code
_entity_poly.pdbx_strand_id
1 'polypeptide(L)'
;ELDIYARYTEAQLLNRDNPEKGLFIAESPKVIGRALDAGYEPVSVLVEKRQMEENEETLQVLVRLDGSKIPIFTADFEVLTKLTGFKLTRGMLCAMRRQPLTKYQEICAGKNRIAILENVMNPTNVGAIFRSAAAMKMDGILLTPGCSDPLYRRASRVSMGTVFQIPWTFIQDDKERRCECENRWPEQALAELKKMGYKTAALALTDDSVSIDNVELMEEDKLAVILGTEGNGLMKETIELCDYTVKIPMAEGI
;
A
#
# COMPACT_ATOMS: atom_id res chain seq x y z
N GLU A 1 -15.37 -18.59 -12.30
CA GLU A 1 -14.93 -18.36 -10.90
C GLU A 1 -13.41 -18.22 -10.79
N LEU A 2 -12.62 -19.02 -11.56
CA LEU A 2 -11.15 -18.95 -11.54
C LEU A 2 -10.56 -17.80 -12.36
N ASP A 3 -11.35 -17.11 -13.19
CA ASP A 3 -10.89 -16.01 -14.04
C ASP A 3 -10.28 -14.86 -13.24
N ILE A 4 -10.71 -14.65 -12.01
CA ILE A 4 -10.13 -13.64 -11.09
C ILE A 4 -8.65 -13.88 -10.78
N TYR A 5 -8.19 -15.14 -10.84
CA TYR A 5 -6.79 -15.51 -10.61
C TYR A 5 -5.95 -15.59 -11.89
N ALA A 6 -6.63 -15.78 -13.05
CA ALA A 6 -5.98 -16.15 -14.30
C ALA A 6 -6.02 -15.03 -15.36
N ARG A 7 -7.10 -14.27 -15.41
CA ARG A 7 -7.42 -13.37 -16.54
C ARG A 7 -7.60 -11.92 -16.15
N TYR A 8 -8.04 -11.63 -14.92
CA TYR A 8 -8.31 -10.25 -14.53
C TYR A 8 -7.02 -9.50 -14.22
N THR A 9 -6.90 -8.33 -14.81
CA THR A 9 -5.85 -7.38 -14.46
C THR A 9 -6.16 -6.71 -13.11
N GLU A 10 -5.15 -6.14 -12.48
CA GLU A 10 -5.32 -5.37 -11.23
C GLU A 10 -6.36 -4.23 -11.38
N ALA A 11 -6.41 -3.59 -12.55
CA ALA A 11 -7.40 -2.55 -12.83
C ALA A 11 -8.84 -3.10 -12.93
N GLN A 12 -9.01 -4.29 -13.49
CA GLN A 12 -10.32 -4.96 -13.55
C GLN A 12 -10.76 -5.45 -12.16
N LEU A 13 -9.83 -5.95 -11.35
CA LEU A 13 -10.10 -6.34 -9.96
C LEU A 13 -10.47 -5.13 -9.11
N LEU A 14 -9.77 -4.00 -9.27
CA LEU A 14 -10.07 -2.75 -8.57
C LEU A 14 -11.49 -2.26 -8.83
N ASN A 15 -12.01 -2.50 -10.03
CA ASN A 15 -13.39 -2.19 -10.44
C ASN A 15 -13.81 -0.75 -10.11
N ARG A 16 -13.07 0.23 -10.64
CA ARG A 16 -13.29 1.66 -10.36
C ARG A 16 -14.72 2.15 -10.65
N ASP A 17 -15.44 1.48 -11.57
CA ASP A 17 -16.82 1.87 -11.92
C ASP A 17 -17.83 1.42 -10.87
N ASN A 18 -17.55 0.31 -10.16
CA ASN A 18 -18.34 -0.19 -9.04
C ASN A 18 -17.40 -0.58 -7.89
N PRO A 19 -16.86 0.39 -7.13
CA PRO A 19 -15.87 0.15 -6.09
C PRO A 19 -16.33 -0.84 -5.00
N GLU A 20 -17.64 -0.89 -4.73
CA GLU A 20 -18.25 -1.84 -3.79
C GLU A 20 -18.12 -3.30 -4.23
N LYS A 21 -17.85 -3.55 -5.52
CA LYS A 21 -17.57 -4.87 -6.10
C LYS A 21 -16.08 -5.12 -6.30
N GLY A 22 -15.24 -4.15 -5.95
CA GLY A 22 -13.81 -4.23 -6.09
C GLY A 22 -13.21 -5.39 -5.30
N LEU A 23 -12.22 -6.05 -5.92
CA LEU A 23 -11.48 -7.17 -5.34
C LEU A 23 -9.98 -6.87 -5.35
N PHE A 24 -9.23 -7.67 -4.62
CA PHE A 24 -7.78 -7.79 -4.75
C PHE A 24 -7.35 -9.23 -4.46
N ILE A 25 -6.14 -9.57 -4.87
CA ILE A 25 -5.56 -10.90 -4.63
C ILE A 25 -4.46 -10.79 -3.57
N ALA A 26 -4.68 -11.42 -2.43
CA ALA A 26 -3.65 -11.63 -1.42
C ALA A 26 -2.85 -12.91 -1.74
N GLU A 27 -1.52 -12.82 -1.76
CA GLU A 27 -0.62 -13.94 -2.06
C GLU A 27 0.21 -14.32 -0.84
N SER A 28 0.18 -15.54 -0.45
CA SER A 28 0.80 -16.25 0.68
C SER A 28 -0.05 -16.29 1.95
N PRO A 29 0.09 -17.36 2.75
CA PRO A 29 -0.66 -17.52 4.01
C PRO A 29 -0.49 -16.33 4.95
N LYS A 30 0.74 -15.82 5.10
CA LYS A 30 1.04 -14.68 5.96
C LYS A 30 0.33 -13.40 5.54
N VAL A 31 0.31 -13.09 4.23
CA VAL A 31 -0.36 -11.89 3.70
C VAL A 31 -1.87 -12.04 3.86
N ILE A 32 -2.42 -13.22 3.56
CA ILE A 32 -3.84 -13.53 3.71
C ILE A 32 -4.24 -13.44 5.20
N GLY A 33 -3.45 -14.01 6.10
CA GLY A 33 -3.70 -13.92 7.54
C GLY A 33 -3.79 -12.48 8.03
N ARG A 34 -2.88 -11.59 7.61
CA ARG A 34 -2.90 -10.16 7.94
C ARG A 34 -4.09 -9.43 7.35
N ALA A 35 -4.52 -9.77 6.14
CA ALA A 35 -5.73 -9.21 5.56
C ALA A 35 -6.99 -9.63 6.34
N LEU A 36 -7.08 -10.90 6.75
CA LEU A 36 -8.15 -11.39 7.61
C LEU A 36 -8.16 -10.69 8.98
N ASP A 37 -6.98 -10.45 9.58
CA ASP A 37 -6.85 -9.72 10.84
C ASP A 37 -7.33 -8.27 10.71
N ALA A 38 -7.16 -7.66 9.54
CA ALA A 38 -7.65 -6.33 9.21
C ALA A 38 -9.13 -6.29 8.79
N GLY A 39 -9.85 -7.43 8.86
CA GLY A 39 -11.28 -7.52 8.60
C GLY A 39 -11.66 -7.56 7.11
N TYR A 40 -10.71 -7.85 6.20
CA TYR A 40 -11.05 -8.04 4.79
C TYR A 40 -11.78 -9.37 4.58
N GLU A 41 -12.86 -9.31 3.80
CA GLU A 41 -13.73 -10.46 3.54
C GLU A 41 -13.17 -11.33 2.39
N PRO A 42 -12.91 -12.62 2.62
CA PRO A 42 -12.49 -13.54 1.58
C PRO A 42 -13.68 -13.88 0.66
N VAL A 43 -13.39 -14.06 -0.65
CA VAL A 43 -14.38 -14.43 -1.68
C VAL A 43 -14.12 -15.85 -2.18
N SER A 44 -12.87 -16.22 -2.35
CA SER A 44 -12.45 -17.57 -2.74
C SER A 44 -10.97 -17.75 -2.46
N VAL A 45 -10.52 -19.00 -2.43
CA VAL A 45 -9.12 -19.37 -2.25
C VAL A 45 -8.67 -20.29 -3.38
N LEU A 46 -7.43 -20.11 -3.82
CA LEU A 46 -6.71 -21.01 -4.70
C LEU A 46 -5.45 -21.46 -4.01
N VAL A 47 -5.30 -22.78 -3.78
CA VAL A 47 -4.21 -23.34 -2.99
C VAL A 47 -3.63 -24.60 -3.64
N GLU A 48 -2.31 -24.76 -3.58
CA GLU A 48 -1.61 -25.95 -4.01
C GLU A 48 -1.89 -27.12 -3.04
N LYS A 49 -2.19 -28.31 -3.57
CA LYS A 49 -2.50 -29.49 -2.75
C LYS A 49 -1.44 -29.80 -1.69
N ARG A 50 -0.17 -29.82 -2.11
CA ARG A 50 0.94 -30.10 -1.22
C ARG A 50 1.04 -29.10 -0.06
N GLN A 51 0.72 -27.82 -0.31
CA GLN A 51 0.72 -26.78 0.75
C GLN A 51 -0.42 -27.00 1.76
N MET A 52 -1.55 -27.57 1.33
CA MET A 52 -2.62 -27.96 2.25
C MET A 52 -2.23 -29.10 3.18
N GLU A 53 -1.30 -29.96 2.75
CA GLU A 53 -0.90 -31.15 3.50
C GLU A 53 0.32 -30.89 4.40
N GLU A 54 1.29 -30.08 3.94
CA GLU A 54 2.60 -29.95 4.54
C GLU A 54 2.87 -28.59 5.19
N ASN A 55 2.09 -27.54 4.88
CA ASN A 55 2.41 -26.18 5.34
C ASN A 55 1.47 -25.73 6.47
N GLU A 56 2.02 -25.58 7.67
CA GLU A 56 1.27 -25.20 8.86
C GLU A 56 0.62 -23.81 8.75
N GLU A 57 1.30 -22.81 8.17
CA GLU A 57 0.71 -21.47 7.98
C GLU A 57 -0.49 -21.52 7.03
N THR A 58 -0.43 -22.37 5.99
CA THR A 58 -1.55 -22.59 5.06
C THR A 58 -2.73 -23.24 5.79
N LEU A 59 -2.49 -24.27 6.60
CA LEU A 59 -3.52 -24.94 7.39
C LEU A 59 -4.18 -23.98 8.38
N GLN A 60 -3.42 -23.13 9.07
CA GLN A 60 -3.96 -22.12 9.98
C GLN A 60 -4.90 -21.14 9.26
N VAL A 61 -4.55 -20.70 8.06
CA VAL A 61 -5.44 -19.83 7.26
C VAL A 61 -6.70 -20.58 6.84
N LEU A 62 -6.58 -21.82 6.38
CA LEU A 62 -7.74 -22.63 5.97
C LEU A 62 -8.70 -22.89 7.14
N VAL A 63 -8.19 -23.16 8.33
CA VAL A 63 -9.02 -23.30 9.55
C VAL A 63 -9.79 -22.01 9.87
N ARG A 64 -9.17 -20.84 9.69
CA ARG A 64 -9.86 -19.55 9.87
C ARG A 64 -10.97 -19.32 8.85
N LEU A 65 -10.86 -19.92 7.67
CA LEU A 65 -11.85 -19.84 6.60
C LEU A 65 -12.92 -20.92 6.71
N ASP A 66 -12.74 -21.90 7.59
CA ASP A 66 -13.71 -22.95 7.84
C ASP A 66 -15.03 -22.33 8.34
N GLY A 67 -16.15 -22.74 7.73
CA GLY A 67 -17.46 -22.14 7.99
C GLY A 67 -17.80 -20.89 7.18
N SER A 68 -16.87 -20.25 6.47
CA SER A 68 -17.14 -19.07 5.63
C SER A 68 -17.96 -19.38 4.37
N LYS A 69 -18.10 -20.65 3.99
CA LYS A 69 -18.80 -21.15 2.79
C LYS A 69 -18.24 -20.60 1.46
N ILE A 70 -17.01 -20.08 1.45
CA ILE A 70 -16.35 -19.65 0.22
C ILE A 70 -15.75 -20.83 -0.52
N PRO A 71 -15.68 -20.80 -1.86
CA PRO A 71 -15.03 -21.86 -2.63
C PRO A 71 -13.53 -21.90 -2.38
N ILE A 72 -13.01 -23.10 -2.09
CA ILE A 72 -11.58 -23.40 -2.00
C ILE A 72 -11.22 -24.29 -3.18
N PHE A 73 -10.45 -23.72 -4.12
CA PHE A 73 -9.96 -24.43 -5.30
C PHE A 73 -8.57 -24.99 -5.00
N THR A 74 -8.35 -26.23 -5.39
CA THR A 74 -7.05 -26.90 -5.19
C THR A 74 -6.61 -27.62 -6.44
N ALA A 75 -5.32 -27.57 -6.73
CA ALA A 75 -4.69 -28.31 -7.81
C ALA A 75 -3.18 -28.49 -7.52
N ASP A 76 -2.54 -29.31 -8.35
CA ASP A 76 -1.10 -29.48 -8.30
C ASP A 76 -0.36 -28.23 -8.84
N PHE A 77 0.88 -28.02 -8.41
CA PHE A 77 1.69 -26.85 -8.73
C PHE A 77 1.75 -26.51 -10.22
N GLU A 78 1.91 -27.55 -11.08
CA GLU A 78 2.00 -27.34 -12.54
C GLU A 78 0.67 -26.80 -13.13
N VAL A 79 -0.46 -27.33 -12.63
CA VAL A 79 -1.80 -26.87 -13.05
C VAL A 79 -2.03 -25.45 -12.63
N LEU A 80 -1.69 -25.10 -11.40
CA LEU A 80 -1.80 -23.73 -10.88
C LEU A 80 -0.90 -22.76 -11.64
N THR A 81 0.35 -23.17 -11.95
CA THR A 81 1.28 -22.36 -12.75
C THR A 81 0.72 -22.07 -14.15
N LYS A 82 0.12 -23.06 -14.80
CA LYS A 82 -0.54 -22.86 -16.11
C LYS A 82 -1.76 -21.98 -16.02
N LEU A 83 -2.55 -22.12 -14.96
CA LEU A 83 -3.76 -21.31 -14.74
C LEU A 83 -3.43 -19.82 -14.50
N THR A 84 -2.49 -19.56 -13.60
CA THR A 84 -2.16 -18.19 -13.17
C THR A 84 -1.16 -17.49 -14.08
N GLY A 85 -0.44 -18.22 -14.93
CA GLY A 85 0.61 -17.71 -15.79
C GLY A 85 1.93 -17.40 -15.06
N PHE A 86 2.05 -17.72 -13.78
CA PHE A 86 3.27 -17.55 -12.99
C PHE A 86 3.42 -18.69 -11.95
N LYS A 87 4.65 -18.88 -11.48
CA LYS A 87 4.93 -19.89 -10.45
C LYS A 87 4.38 -19.45 -9.09
N LEU A 88 3.42 -20.20 -8.56
CA LEU A 88 2.84 -19.94 -7.24
C LEU A 88 3.77 -20.46 -6.12
N THR A 89 4.92 -19.82 -5.97
CA THR A 89 5.98 -20.27 -5.06
C THR A 89 5.60 -20.22 -3.58
N ARG A 90 4.54 -19.49 -3.23
CA ARG A 90 4.02 -19.37 -1.85
C ARG A 90 2.72 -20.13 -1.65
N GLY A 91 2.33 -20.93 -2.62
CA GLY A 91 1.34 -21.97 -2.56
C GLY A 91 -0.14 -21.55 -2.38
N MET A 92 -0.43 -20.27 -2.09
CA MET A 92 -1.79 -19.85 -1.78
C MET A 92 -2.11 -18.44 -2.31
N LEU A 93 -3.29 -18.29 -2.93
CA LEU A 93 -3.91 -17.02 -3.28
C LEU A 93 -5.30 -16.92 -2.65
N CYS A 94 -5.70 -15.75 -2.23
CA CYS A 94 -7.06 -15.47 -1.78
C CYS A 94 -7.59 -14.22 -2.48
N ALA A 95 -8.73 -14.33 -3.15
CA ALA A 95 -9.49 -13.18 -3.61
C ALA A 95 -10.28 -12.62 -2.45
N MET A 96 -10.16 -11.31 -2.22
CA MET A 96 -10.78 -10.62 -1.09
C MET A 96 -11.51 -9.37 -1.56
N ARG A 97 -12.58 -8.98 -0.85
CA ARG A 97 -13.29 -7.74 -1.11
C ARG A 97 -12.48 -6.54 -0.66
N ARG A 98 -12.53 -5.47 -1.46
CA ARG A 98 -11.97 -4.17 -1.05
C ARG A 98 -12.90 -3.51 -0.04
N GLN A 99 -12.31 -2.78 0.89
CA GLN A 99 -13.04 -1.94 1.83
C GLN A 99 -13.09 -0.49 1.31
N PRO A 100 -14.11 0.29 1.66
CA PRO A 100 -14.12 1.73 1.42
C PRO A 100 -12.90 2.40 2.06
N LEU A 101 -12.31 3.36 1.36
CA LEU A 101 -11.20 4.12 1.90
C LEU A 101 -11.72 5.22 2.83
N THR A 102 -11.02 5.40 3.93
CA THR A 102 -11.24 6.49 4.90
C THR A 102 -10.69 7.80 4.33
N LYS A 103 -11.27 8.93 4.70
CA LYS A 103 -10.73 10.24 4.32
C LYS A 103 -9.37 10.48 4.98
N TYR A 104 -8.45 11.14 4.28
CA TYR A 104 -7.10 11.34 4.81
C TYR A 104 -7.07 12.20 6.09
N GLN A 105 -8.01 13.12 6.25
CA GLN A 105 -8.14 13.90 7.48
C GLN A 105 -8.42 13.01 8.70
N GLU A 106 -9.19 11.94 8.52
CA GLU A 106 -9.48 10.97 9.58
C GLU A 106 -8.24 10.08 9.87
N ILE A 107 -7.48 9.72 8.83
CA ILE A 107 -6.19 9.01 9.00
C ILE A 107 -5.21 9.84 9.83
N CYS A 108 -5.16 11.16 9.59
CA CYS A 108 -4.24 12.07 10.27
C CYS A 108 -4.68 12.48 11.69
N ALA A 109 -5.95 12.26 12.03
CA ALA A 109 -6.49 12.69 13.33
C ALA A 109 -5.79 11.99 14.50
N GLY A 110 -5.19 12.78 15.42
CA GLY A 110 -4.47 12.25 16.58
C GLY A 110 -3.18 11.48 16.26
N LYS A 111 -2.63 11.64 15.05
CA LYS A 111 -1.39 11.00 14.60
C LYS A 111 -0.25 12.00 14.52
N ASN A 112 0.97 11.52 14.70
CA ASN A 112 2.17 12.37 14.80
C ASN A 112 3.16 12.14 13.66
N ARG A 113 3.24 10.93 13.12
CA ARG A 113 4.23 10.57 12.09
C ARG A 113 3.53 9.91 10.90
N ILE A 114 3.46 10.59 9.78
CA ILE A 114 2.84 10.07 8.55
C ILE A 114 3.84 10.10 7.40
N ALA A 115 3.70 9.16 6.47
CA ALA A 115 4.40 9.17 5.20
C ALA A 115 3.43 9.56 4.08
N ILE A 116 3.93 10.32 3.11
CA ILE A 116 3.18 10.68 1.90
C ILE A 116 3.96 10.19 0.69
N LEU A 117 3.32 9.40 -0.15
CA LEU A 117 3.89 8.92 -1.40
C LEU A 117 3.41 9.79 -2.56
N GLU A 118 4.35 10.44 -3.23
CA GLU A 118 4.04 11.26 -4.41
C GLU A 118 4.38 10.50 -5.69
N ASN A 119 3.33 10.17 -6.45
CA ASN A 119 3.44 9.54 -7.78
C ASN A 119 4.28 8.24 -7.82
N VAL A 120 4.37 7.49 -6.74
CA VAL A 120 5.11 6.23 -6.68
C VAL A 120 4.35 5.15 -7.47
N MET A 121 4.63 5.06 -8.76
CA MET A 121 3.91 4.17 -9.70
C MET A 121 4.35 2.70 -9.62
N ASN A 122 5.55 2.41 -9.13
CA ASN A 122 6.03 1.04 -9.03
C ASN A 122 5.43 0.35 -7.78
N PRO A 123 4.60 -0.70 -7.94
CA PRO A 123 3.99 -1.39 -6.80
C PRO A 123 5.01 -2.07 -5.88
N THR A 124 6.22 -2.38 -6.38
CA THR A 124 7.32 -2.89 -5.55
C THR A 124 7.77 -1.83 -4.55
N ASN A 125 7.93 -0.58 -5.01
CA ASN A 125 8.35 0.53 -4.16
C ASN A 125 7.27 0.90 -3.15
N VAL A 126 6.01 0.94 -3.57
CA VAL A 126 4.88 1.10 -2.63
C VAL A 126 4.95 0.04 -1.53
N GLY A 127 5.08 -1.24 -1.88
CA GLY A 127 5.19 -2.32 -0.91
C GLY A 127 6.41 -2.21 0.01
N ALA A 128 7.57 -1.79 -0.51
CA ALA A 128 8.79 -1.59 0.28
C ALA A 128 8.64 -0.43 1.27
N ILE A 129 8.04 0.68 0.83
CA ILE A 129 7.77 1.84 1.69
C ILE A 129 6.81 1.44 2.83
N PHE A 130 5.73 0.74 2.53
CA PHE A 130 4.80 0.24 3.56
C PHE A 130 5.51 -0.65 4.59
N ARG A 131 6.40 -1.53 4.13
CA ARG A 131 7.18 -2.39 5.02
C ARG A 131 8.13 -1.60 5.93
N SER A 132 8.81 -0.59 5.38
CA SER A 132 9.70 0.29 6.14
C SER A 132 8.92 1.17 7.12
N ALA A 133 7.82 1.76 6.68
CA ALA A 133 6.93 2.57 7.52
C ALA A 133 6.38 1.77 8.72
N ALA A 134 5.98 0.51 8.50
CA ALA A 134 5.57 -0.38 9.58
C ALA A 134 6.70 -0.65 10.59
N ALA A 135 7.90 -0.92 10.08
CA ALA A 135 9.07 -1.15 10.93
C ALA A 135 9.44 0.09 11.77
N MET A 136 9.28 1.28 11.19
CA MET A 136 9.54 2.57 11.85
C MET A 136 8.34 3.08 12.68
N LYS A 137 7.26 2.29 12.77
CA LYS A 137 6.04 2.65 13.52
C LYS A 137 5.41 3.98 13.06
N MET A 138 5.38 4.21 11.74
CA MET A 138 4.62 5.32 11.19
C MET A 138 3.13 5.13 11.47
N ASP A 139 2.43 6.20 11.76
CA ASP A 139 1.03 6.18 12.17
C ASP A 139 0.05 6.07 10.99
N GLY A 140 0.47 6.46 9.79
CA GLY A 140 -0.36 6.41 8.59
C GLY A 140 0.42 6.69 7.32
N ILE A 141 -0.17 6.31 6.18
CA ILE A 141 0.40 6.56 4.85
C ILE A 141 -0.67 7.21 3.97
N LEU A 142 -0.31 8.31 3.34
CA LEU A 142 -1.12 8.98 2.33
C LEU A 142 -0.51 8.76 0.94
N LEU A 143 -1.34 8.64 -0.07
CA LEU A 143 -0.90 8.45 -1.44
C LEU A 143 -1.52 9.52 -2.35
N THR A 144 -0.72 10.08 -3.25
CA THR A 144 -1.28 10.91 -4.32
C THR A 144 -1.95 10.03 -5.39
N PRO A 145 -2.86 10.59 -6.21
CA PRO A 145 -3.61 9.82 -7.21
C PRO A 145 -2.75 9.05 -8.22
N GLY A 146 -1.52 9.51 -8.48
CA GLY A 146 -0.57 8.86 -9.38
C GLY A 146 0.13 7.62 -8.82
N CYS A 147 -0.05 7.30 -7.54
CA CYS A 147 0.57 6.11 -6.94
C CYS A 147 -0.11 4.81 -7.37
N SER A 148 0.68 3.73 -7.41
CA SER A 148 0.12 2.37 -7.48
C SER A 148 -0.68 2.06 -6.22
N ASP A 149 -1.75 1.29 -6.43
CA ASP A 149 -2.61 0.85 -5.32
C ASP A 149 -1.87 -0.11 -4.39
N PRO A 150 -1.89 0.13 -3.06
CA PRO A 150 -1.24 -0.75 -2.07
C PRO A 150 -1.79 -2.17 -2.03
N LEU A 151 -3.04 -2.38 -2.46
CA LEU A 151 -3.66 -3.71 -2.52
C LEU A 151 -3.34 -4.47 -3.81
N TYR A 152 -2.61 -3.89 -4.77
CA TYR A 152 -2.09 -4.67 -5.88
C TYR A 152 -1.26 -5.83 -5.35
N ARG A 153 -1.45 -7.02 -5.93
CA ARG A 153 -0.82 -8.27 -5.47
C ARG A 153 0.68 -8.11 -5.23
N ARG A 154 1.39 -7.40 -6.13
CA ARG A 154 2.82 -7.19 -5.98
C ARG A 154 3.16 -6.29 -4.79
N ALA A 155 2.40 -5.22 -4.55
CA ALA A 155 2.62 -4.33 -3.41
C ALA A 155 2.33 -5.03 -2.08
N SER A 156 1.18 -5.67 -1.95
CA SER A 156 0.80 -6.41 -0.74
C SER A 156 1.80 -7.55 -0.42
N ARG A 157 2.32 -8.25 -1.45
CA ARG A 157 3.31 -9.30 -1.29
C ARG A 157 4.68 -8.75 -0.85
N VAL A 158 5.18 -7.69 -1.48
CA VAL A 158 6.47 -7.07 -1.14
C VAL A 158 6.44 -6.49 0.25
N SER A 159 5.33 -5.86 0.63
CA SER A 159 5.11 -5.37 1.99
C SER A 159 5.01 -6.48 3.03
N MET A 160 4.96 -7.75 2.61
CA MET A 160 4.63 -8.87 3.51
C MET A 160 3.28 -8.71 4.21
N GLY A 161 2.35 -7.93 3.62
CA GLY A 161 1.04 -7.63 4.17
C GLY A 161 1.00 -6.50 5.20
N THR A 162 2.08 -5.69 5.34
CA THR A 162 2.03 -4.51 6.22
C THR A 162 1.06 -3.43 5.71
N VAL A 163 0.66 -3.49 4.44
CA VAL A 163 -0.44 -2.67 3.87
C VAL A 163 -1.77 -2.86 4.62
N PHE A 164 -1.94 -3.93 5.36
CA PHE A 164 -3.11 -4.21 6.20
C PHE A 164 -2.92 -3.80 7.67
N GLN A 165 -1.72 -3.36 8.05
CA GLN A 165 -1.36 -3.06 9.43
C GLN A 165 -1.22 -1.56 9.71
N ILE A 166 -0.95 -0.75 8.66
CA ILE A 166 -0.87 0.70 8.75
C ILE A 166 -2.09 1.29 8.07
N PRO A 167 -2.81 2.23 8.71
CA PRO A 167 -3.88 2.97 8.05
C PRO A 167 -3.34 3.75 6.84
N TRP A 168 -4.04 3.68 5.72
CA TRP A 168 -3.66 4.41 4.52
C TRP A 168 -4.87 4.81 3.70
N THR A 169 -4.70 5.85 2.89
CA THR A 169 -5.70 6.27 1.91
C THR A 169 -5.07 7.12 0.82
N PHE A 170 -5.84 7.37 -0.25
CA PHE A 170 -5.47 8.39 -1.22
C PHE A 170 -5.92 9.78 -0.75
N ILE A 171 -5.12 10.81 -1.08
CA ILE A 171 -5.43 12.21 -0.75
C ILE A 171 -6.73 12.67 -1.43
N GLN A 172 -7.02 12.14 -2.62
CA GLN A 172 -8.27 12.35 -3.34
C GLN A 172 -9.08 11.05 -3.37
N ASP A 173 -10.39 11.14 -3.20
CA ASP A 173 -11.27 9.99 -3.33
C ASP A 173 -11.39 9.51 -4.80
N ASP A 174 -12.01 8.34 -5.03
CA ASP A 174 -12.14 7.77 -6.38
C ASP A 174 -12.97 8.65 -7.34
N LYS A 175 -13.87 9.48 -6.83
CA LYS A 175 -14.66 10.41 -7.63
C LYS A 175 -13.84 11.64 -8.02
N GLU A 176 -13.11 12.20 -7.07
CA GLU A 176 -12.20 13.33 -7.27
C GLU A 176 -11.02 12.96 -8.18
N ARG A 177 -10.51 11.73 -8.09
CA ARG A 177 -9.43 11.22 -8.97
C ARG A 177 -9.80 11.15 -10.46
N ARG A 178 -11.09 11.15 -10.80
CA ARG A 178 -11.60 11.16 -12.18
C ARG A 178 -11.76 12.58 -12.75
N CYS A 179 -11.78 13.59 -11.90
CA CYS A 179 -11.91 14.99 -12.31
C CYS A 179 -10.52 15.65 -12.27
N GLU A 180 -9.95 15.94 -13.43
CA GLU A 180 -8.67 16.65 -13.55
C GLU A 180 -8.73 18.10 -13.00
N CYS A 181 -9.94 18.63 -12.77
CA CYS A 181 -10.16 20.02 -12.35
C CYS A 181 -10.01 20.24 -10.85
N GLU A 182 -9.86 19.21 -10.01
CA GLU A 182 -9.70 19.32 -8.56
C GLU A 182 -8.44 18.59 -8.06
N ASN A 183 -7.30 18.91 -8.65
CA ASN A 183 -6.04 18.40 -8.10
C ASN A 183 -5.73 19.12 -6.77
N ARG A 184 -5.93 18.42 -5.66
CA ARG A 184 -5.65 18.92 -4.30
C ARG A 184 -4.19 18.88 -3.92
N TRP A 185 -3.39 18.15 -4.66
CA TRP A 185 -1.97 18.00 -4.41
C TRP A 185 -1.15 18.87 -5.37
N PRO A 186 -0.08 19.60 -4.87
CA PRO A 186 0.35 19.63 -3.46
C PRO A 186 -0.33 20.73 -2.63
N GLU A 187 -0.80 21.84 -3.22
CA GLU A 187 -1.11 23.10 -2.53
C GLU A 187 -2.19 22.93 -1.44
N GLN A 188 -3.34 22.38 -1.81
CA GLN A 188 -4.46 22.28 -0.87
C GLN A 188 -4.17 21.27 0.24
N ALA A 189 -3.65 20.08 -0.13
CA ALA A 189 -3.39 19.03 0.84
C ALA A 189 -2.29 19.43 1.83
N LEU A 190 -1.20 20.04 1.38
CA LEU A 190 -0.15 20.52 2.27
C LEU A 190 -0.65 21.64 3.19
N ALA A 191 -1.46 22.57 2.66
CA ALA A 191 -2.07 23.63 3.49
C ALA A 191 -3.02 23.06 4.56
N GLU A 192 -3.79 22.01 4.25
CA GLU A 192 -4.64 21.33 5.23
C GLU A 192 -3.82 20.58 6.28
N LEU A 193 -2.77 19.87 5.90
CA LEU A 193 -1.87 19.20 6.83
C LEU A 193 -1.18 20.18 7.79
N LYS A 194 -0.75 21.36 7.28
CA LYS A 194 -0.20 22.44 8.12
C LYS A 194 -1.22 22.96 9.12
N LYS A 195 -2.50 23.14 8.72
CA LYS A 195 -3.59 23.49 9.65
C LYS A 195 -3.85 22.44 10.72
N MET A 196 -3.57 21.16 10.42
CA MET A 196 -3.65 20.05 11.38
C MET A 196 -2.42 19.97 12.30
N GLY A 197 -1.46 20.89 12.13
CA GLY A 197 -0.25 21.00 12.95
C GLY A 197 0.95 20.20 12.43
N TYR A 198 0.88 19.62 11.24
CA TYR A 198 2.02 18.92 10.66
C TYR A 198 3.06 19.90 10.10
N LYS A 199 4.32 19.62 10.39
CA LYS A 199 5.45 20.07 9.58
C LYS A 199 5.66 19.07 8.43
N THR A 200 6.06 19.58 7.28
CA THR A 200 6.20 18.79 6.06
C THR A 200 7.67 18.72 5.65
N ALA A 201 8.15 17.51 5.37
CA ALA A 201 9.55 17.24 5.04
C ALA A 201 9.65 16.50 3.69
N ALA A 202 10.15 17.18 2.67
CA ALA A 202 10.39 16.63 1.33
C ALA A 202 11.72 15.87 1.32
N LEU A 203 11.70 14.55 1.03
CA LEU A 203 12.92 13.79 0.77
C LEU A 203 13.46 14.11 -0.63
N ALA A 204 14.37 15.08 -0.71
CA ALA A 204 14.97 15.55 -1.95
C ALA A 204 16.41 16.03 -1.71
N LEU A 205 17.20 16.04 -2.79
CA LEU A 205 18.57 16.53 -2.77
C LEU A 205 18.59 17.96 -3.37
N THR A 206 18.63 18.96 -2.49
CA THR A 206 18.83 20.38 -2.83
C THR A 206 20.00 20.92 -2.01
N ASP A 207 20.52 22.09 -2.40
CA ASP A 207 21.70 22.68 -1.73
C ASP A 207 21.44 23.02 -0.26
N ASP A 208 20.17 23.33 0.09
CA ASP A 208 19.70 23.69 1.44
C ASP A 208 19.12 22.49 2.21
N SER A 209 19.26 21.27 1.71
CA SER A 209 18.73 20.07 2.37
C SER A 209 19.43 19.81 3.71
N VAL A 210 18.63 19.67 4.77
CA VAL A 210 19.10 19.23 6.10
C VAL A 210 19.27 17.71 6.12
N SER A 211 20.12 17.21 6.99
CA SER A 211 20.26 15.76 7.20
C SER A 211 19.02 15.18 7.89
N ILE A 212 18.68 13.92 7.61
CA ILE A 212 17.54 13.23 8.23
C ILE A 212 17.67 13.09 9.76
N ASP A 213 18.89 13.18 10.31
CA ASP A 213 19.18 13.17 11.74
C ASP A 213 19.24 14.59 12.34
N ASN A 214 18.78 15.61 11.63
CA ASN A 214 18.68 16.98 12.15
C ASN A 214 17.80 17.01 13.39
N VAL A 215 18.30 17.63 14.47
CA VAL A 215 17.63 17.64 15.79
C VAL A 215 16.28 18.36 15.72
N GLU A 216 16.19 19.52 15.06
CA GLU A 216 14.95 20.28 14.96
C GLU A 216 13.85 19.46 14.23
N LEU A 217 14.23 18.75 13.14
CA LEU A 217 13.32 17.86 12.42
C LEU A 217 12.81 16.72 13.30
N MET A 218 13.67 16.15 14.13
CA MET A 218 13.33 15.01 15.00
C MET A 218 12.45 15.43 16.18
N GLU A 219 12.57 16.68 16.66
CA GLU A 219 11.80 17.24 17.78
C GLU A 219 10.41 17.75 17.38
N GLU A 220 10.10 17.81 16.06
CA GLU A 220 8.76 18.24 15.62
C GLU A 220 7.68 17.31 16.19
N ASP A 221 6.65 17.89 16.79
CA ASP A 221 5.53 17.14 17.39
C ASP A 221 4.79 16.29 16.34
N LYS A 222 4.54 16.88 15.16
CA LYS A 222 3.88 16.22 14.03
C LYS A 222 4.67 16.41 12.75
N LEU A 223 5.05 15.31 12.13
CA LEU A 223 5.86 15.31 10.91
C LEU A 223 5.22 14.47 9.81
N ALA A 224 5.08 15.06 8.63
CA ALA A 224 4.71 14.39 7.38
C ALA A 224 5.93 14.30 6.46
N VAL A 225 6.43 13.08 6.23
CA VAL A 225 7.59 12.82 5.36
C VAL A 225 7.10 12.47 3.96
N ILE A 226 7.56 13.20 2.95
CA ILE A 226 7.11 13.04 1.56
C ILE A 226 8.19 12.36 0.74
N LEU A 227 7.82 11.26 0.10
CA LEU A 227 8.70 10.43 -0.74
C LEU A 227 8.23 10.48 -2.20
N GLY A 228 9.13 10.77 -3.10
CA GLY A 228 8.88 10.83 -4.55
C GLY A 228 9.19 9.52 -5.28
N THR A 229 9.15 9.61 -6.61
CA THR A 229 9.48 8.49 -7.50
C THR A 229 10.98 8.24 -7.59
N GLU A 230 11.36 7.02 -7.98
CA GLU A 230 12.73 6.75 -8.47
C GLU A 230 12.97 7.55 -9.75
N GLY A 231 14.11 8.25 -9.82
CA GLY A 231 14.55 9.01 -10.97
C GLY A 231 14.11 10.47 -10.97
N ASN A 232 12.82 10.77 -11.02
CA ASN A 232 12.34 12.17 -11.07
C ASN A 232 12.19 12.81 -9.66
N GLY A 233 12.17 12.00 -8.60
CA GLY A 233 12.00 12.50 -7.24
C GLY A 233 10.60 13.09 -7.00
N LEU A 234 10.57 14.17 -6.23
CA LEU A 234 9.37 14.98 -5.91
C LEU A 234 9.17 16.08 -6.95
N MET A 235 7.93 16.52 -7.13
CA MET A 235 7.63 17.71 -7.91
C MET A 235 8.28 18.94 -7.27
N LYS A 236 8.68 19.89 -8.09
CA LYS A 236 9.34 21.13 -7.64
C LYS A 236 8.41 21.93 -6.71
N GLU A 237 7.16 22.02 -7.09
CA GLU A 237 6.11 22.71 -6.33
C GLU A 237 5.92 22.08 -4.94
N THR A 238 6.02 20.75 -4.83
CA THR A 238 5.95 20.03 -3.56
C THR A 238 7.13 20.41 -2.66
N ILE A 239 8.35 20.42 -3.21
CA ILE A 239 9.56 20.79 -2.47
C ILE A 239 9.47 22.22 -1.96
N GLU A 240 9.07 23.17 -2.83
CA GLU A 240 8.96 24.61 -2.50
C GLU A 240 7.91 24.89 -1.41
N LEU A 241 6.86 24.07 -1.30
CA LEU A 241 5.80 24.21 -0.32
C LEU A 241 6.08 23.52 1.02
N CYS A 242 7.08 22.67 1.10
CA CYS A 242 7.45 21.98 2.34
C CYS A 242 8.18 22.89 3.33
N ASP A 243 8.08 22.53 4.64
CA ASP A 243 8.79 23.25 5.70
C ASP A 243 10.28 22.87 5.73
N TYR A 244 10.60 21.64 5.34
CA TYR A 244 11.96 21.11 5.29
C TYR A 244 12.21 20.38 3.97
N THR A 245 13.43 20.53 3.45
CA THR A 245 13.99 19.60 2.46
C THR A 245 15.03 18.74 3.17
N VAL A 246 14.92 17.43 3.04
CA VAL A 246 15.66 16.46 3.84
C VAL A 246 16.43 15.50 2.94
N LYS A 247 17.68 15.27 3.28
CA LYS A 247 18.53 14.25 2.62
C LYS A 247 18.97 13.17 3.60
N ILE A 248 19.11 11.96 3.07
CA ILE A 248 19.79 10.86 3.76
C ILE A 248 21.26 10.95 3.37
N PRO A 249 22.19 11.18 4.32
CA PRO A 249 23.61 11.17 4.02
C PRO A 249 24.03 9.81 3.44
N MET A 250 24.56 9.82 2.24
CA MET A 250 25.04 8.62 1.54
C MET A 250 26.58 8.61 1.58
N ALA A 251 27.18 7.42 1.52
CA ALA A 251 28.61 7.30 1.32
C ALA A 251 29.01 7.88 -0.04
N GLU A 252 30.23 8.44 -0.14
CA GLU A 252 30.74 9.00 -1.39
C GLU A 252 30.68 7.97 -2.54
N GLY A 253 30.13 8.37 -3.66
CA GLY A 253 30.05 7.55 -4.88
C GLY A 253 28.80 6.69 -5.03
N ILE A 254 27.79 6.89 -4.21
CA ILE A 254 26.47 6.24 -4.33
C ILE A 254 25.42 7.27 -4.73
#